data_b2142088b1c5451a4db6e7be63dd3bae
#
_entry.id   b2142088b1c5451a4db6e7be63dd3bae
#
_cell.length_a   1.000
_cell.length_b   1.000
_cell.length_c   1.000
_cell.angle_alpha   90.00
_cell.angle_beta   90.00
_cell.angle_gamma   90.00
#
_symmetry.space_group_name_H-M   'P 1'
#
loop_
_entity.id
_entity.type
_entity.pdbx_description
1 polymer ?
#
loop_
_entity_poly.entity_id
_entity_poly.type
_entity_poly.pdbx_seq_one_letter_code
_entity_poly.pdbx_strand_id
1 'polypeptide(L)'
;GAAVPEPYAVNEQLGYDPSGEEFRWQRDFLVRGARASQRAYHPSRNNWGPLVVPDGHFFVLGDNRDNSLDSRYWGFLPDTLVRGQPLFVYYSFAPDSSESLDWVTRVRWQRLGTRVE
;
A
#
# COMPACT_ATOMS: atom_id res chain seq x y z
N GLY A 1 4.23 10.21 -17.75
CA GLY A 1 5.07 10.13 -16.54
C GLY A 1 6.12 9.03 -16.69
N ALA A 2 7.23 9.17 -16.03
CA ALA A 2 8.27 8.14 -16.00
C ALA A 2 7.89 7.04 -14.99
N ALA A 3 8.22 5.80 -15.31
CA ALA A 3 8.08 4.70 -14.36
C ALA A 3 9.12 4.87 -13.23
N VAL A 4 8.68 4.69 -12.00
CA VAL A 4 9.56 4.68 -10.83
C VAL A 4 9.90 3.23 -10.50
N PRO A 5 11.18 2.84 -10.43
CA PRO A 5 11.53 1.49 -10.01
C PRO A 5 11.20 1.28 -8.53
N GLU A 6 10.50 0.21 -8.23
CA GLU A 6 10.05 -0.14 -6.87
C GLU A 6 10.56 -1.54 -6.48
N PRO A 7 11.88 -1.69 -6.21
CA PRO A 7 12.49 -3.00 -5.94
C PRO A 7 11.98 -3.66 -4.65
N TYR A 8 11.34 -2.89 -3.78
CA TYR A 8 10.74 -3.34 -2.52
C TYR A 8 9.30 -3.86 -2.69
N ALA A 9 8.64 -3.55 -3.82
CA ALA A 9 7.25 -3.93 -4.01
C ALA A 9 7.11 -5.44 -4.27
N VAL A 10 6.21 -6.07 -3.54
CA VAL A 10 5.86 -7.48 -3.66
C VAL A 10 4.47 -7.60 -4.27
N ASN A 11 4.34 -8.43 -5.30
CA ASN A 11 3.07 -8.77 -5.93
C ASN A 11 2.88 -10.29 -5.84
N GLU A 12 1.91 -10.73 -5.08
CA GLU A 12 1.66 -12.15 -4.83
C GLU A 12 0.80 -12.81 -5.91
N GLN A 13 0.25 -12.04 -6.84
CA GLN A 13 -0.62 -12.50 -7.93
C GLN A 13 -1.77 -13.39 -7.43
N LEU A 14 -2.51 -12.90 -6.44
CA LEU A 14 -3.59 -13.66 -5.79
C LEU A 14 -4.76 -14.07 -6.72
N GLY A 15 -4.70 -13.76 -8.00
CA GLY A 15 -5.72 -14.14 -8.99
C GLY A 15 -7.10 -13.49 -8.78
N TYR A 16 -7.23 -12.66 -7.75
CA TYR A 16 -8.46 -11.95 -7.39
C TYR A 16 -8.19 -10.45 -7.26
N ASP A 17 -8.99 -9.64 -7.97
CA ASP A 17 -8.92 -8.19 -7.92
C ASP A 17 -10.17 -7.63 -7.22
N PRO A 18 -10.10 -7.27 -5.93
CA PRO A 18 -11.23 -6.71 -5.21
C PRO A 18 -11.71 -5.43 -5.88
N SER A 19 -13.01 -5.34 -6.12
CA SER A 19 -13.69 -4.18 -6.68
C SER A 19 -15.03 -3.98 -6.00
N GLY A 20 -15.32 -2.78 -5.54
CA GLY A 20 -16.55 -2.51 -4.81
C GLY A 20 -16.76 -1.02 -4.55
N GLU A 21 -17.68 -0.74 -3.65
CA GLU A 21 -18.03 0.64 -3.26
C GLU A 21 -16.82 1.40 -2.67
N GLU A 22 -15.95 0.69 -1.95
CA GLU A 22 -14.76 1.22 -1.30
C GLU A 22 -13.77 1.87 -2.27
N PHE A 23 -13.84 1.54 -3.56
CA PHE A 23 -12.96 2.13 -4.58
C PHE A 23 -13.60 3.32 -5.32
N ARG A 24 -14.90 3.58 -5.17
CA ARG A 24 -15.64 4.57 -5.96
C ARG A 24 -15.18 6.00 -5.76
N TRP A 25 -14.64 6.33 -4.58
CA TRP A 25 -14.08 7.64 -4.28
C TRP A 25 -13.05 8.12 -5.31
N GLN A 26 -12.35 7.19 -5.92
CA GLN A 26 -11.32 7.48 -6.92
C GLN A 26 -11.87 8.23 -8.15
N ARG A 27 -13.15 8.07 -8.46
CA ARG A 27 -13.79 8.73 -9.61
C ARG A 27 -13.75 10.26 -9.51
N ASP A 28 -13.82 10.78 -8.30
CA ASP A 28 -13.87 12.22 -8.05
C ASP A 28 -12.50 12.88 -8.19
N PHE A 29 -11.44 12.08 -8.12
CA PHE A 29 -10.05 12.54 -8.17
C PHE A 29 -9.32 12.13 -9.44
N LEU A 30 -10.00 11.62 -10.46
CA LEU A 30 -9.35 11.29 -11.72
C LEU A 30 -8.78 12.52 -12.41
N VAL A 31 -7.57 12.38 -12.97
CA VAL A 31 -6.99 13.38 -13.83
C VAL A 31 -7.92 13.63 -15.02
N ARG A 32 -8.24 14.90 -15.30
CA ARG A 32 -9.14 15.27 -16.39
C ARG A 32 -8.63 14.73 -17.72
N GLY A 33 -9.53 14.08 -18.47
CA GLY A 33 -9.20 13.49 -19.78
C GLY A 33 -8.39 12.18 -19.74
N ALA A 34 -7.99 11.72 -18.57
CA ALA A 34 -7.22 10.46 -18.43
C ALA A 34 -8.04 9.22 -18.80
N ARG A 35 -9.37 9.29 -18.61
CA ARG A 35 -10.30 8.23 -19.00
C ARG A 35 -11.48 8.84 -19.74
N ALA A 36 -11.89 8.22 -20.83
CA ALA A 36 -12.91 8.74 -21.76
C ALA A 36 -14.28 8.98 -21.11
N SER A 37 -14.55 8.34 -19.99
CA SER A 37 -15.74 8.56 -19.17
C SER A 37 -15.50 8.14 -17.73
N GLN A 38 -15.68 9.06 -16.78
CA GLN A 38 -15.68 8.75 -15.34
C GLN A 38 -16.72 7.66 -14.97
N ARG A 39 -17.85 7.63 -15.72
CA ARG A 39 -18.91 6.62 -15.49
C ARG A 39 -18.51 5.21 -15.92
N ALA A 40 -17.66 5.09 -16.94
CA ALA A 40 -17.14 3.80 -17.41
C ALA A 40 -15.91 3.33 -16.62
N TYR A 41 -15.38 4.15 -15.73
CA TYR A 41 -14.25 3.76 -14.90
C TYR A 41 -14.73 2.92 -13.71
N HIS A 42 -14.24 1.70 -13.65
CA HIS A 42 -14.50 0.75 -12.58
C HIS A 42 -13.21 0.56 -11.78
N PRO A 43 -13.00 1.36 -10.72
CA PRO A 43 -11.82 1.23 -9.90
C PRO A 43 -11.82 -0.08 -9.11
N SER A 44 -10.64 -0.63 -8.95
CA SER A 44 -10.37 -1.82 -8.15
C SER A 44 -9.03 -1.68 -7.46
N ARG A 45 -8.62 -2.69 -6.70
CA ARG A 45 -7.27 -2.72 -6.11
C ARG A 45 -6.18 -2.57 -7.18
N ASN A 46 -6.33 -3.25 -8.32
CA ASN A 46 -5.31 -3.30 -9.38
C ASN A 46 -5.57 -2.31 -10.52
N ASN A 47 -6.81 -1.83 -10.65
CA ASN A 47 -7.21 -0.86 -11.69
C ASN A 47 -7.56 0.48 -11.07
N TRP A 48 -6.56 1.28 -10.78
CA TRP A 48 -6.71 2.60 -10.14
C TRP A 48 -5.95 3.70 -10.89
N GLY A 49 -6.41 4.95 -10.69
CA GLY A 49 -5.80 6.15 -11.25
C GLY A 49 -5.87 6.26 -12.78
N PRO A 50 -5.16 7.27 -13.34
CA PRO A 50 -4.35 8.26 -12.63
C PRO A 50 -5.19 9.24 -11.80
N LEU A 51 -4.74 9.52 -10.58
CA LEU A 51 -5.42 10.36 -9.60
C LEU A 51 -4.70 11.70 -9.40
N VAL A 52 -5.47 12.74 -9.10
CA VAL A 52 -4.94 14.01 -8.59
C VAL A 52 -4.90 13.92 -7.08
N VAL A 53 -3.71 13.93 -6.50
CA VAL A 53 -3.52 13.97 -5.05
C VAL A 53 -3.71 15.43 -4.60
N PRO A 54 -4.61 15.72 -3.65
CA PRO A 54 -4.80 17.08 -3.14
C PRO A 54 -3.54 17.59 -2.42
N ASP A 55 -3.37 18.91 -2.38
CA ASP A 55 -2.28 19.54 -1.62
C ASP A 55 -2.32 19.11 -0.15
N GLY A 56 -1.16 18.93 0.46
CA GLY A 56 -1.03 18.49 1.85
C GLY A 56 -1.46 17.05 2.11
N HIS A 57 -1.54 16.22 1.08
CA HIS A 57 -1.90 14.82 1.20
C HIS A 57 -0.91 13.91 0.47
N PHE A 58 -0.88 12.65 0.88
CA PHE A 58 -0.13 11.58 0.24
C PHE A 58 -1.04 10.46 -0.24
N PHE A 59 -0.64 9.79 -1.30
CA PHE A 59 -1.19 8.52 -1.70
C PHE A 59 -0.15 7.45 -1.36
N VAL A 60 -0.45 6.62 -0.38
CA VAL A 60 0.50 5.64 0.17
C VAL A 60 0.10 4.23 -0.23
N LEU A 61 1.08 3.41 -0.53
CA LEU A 61 0.90 2.02 -0.92
C LEU A 61 1.71 1.12 0.02
N GLY A 62 1.12 0.01 0.41
CA GLY A 62 1.87 -1.02 1.12
C GLY A 62 2.84 -1.76 0.19
N ASP A 63 3.97 -2.21 0.71
CA ASP A 63 4.99 -2.93 -0.08
C ASP A 63 4.44 -4.22 -0.68
N ASN A 64 3.64 -4.98 0.09
CA ASN A 64 2.87 -6.10 -0.45
C ASN A 64 1.59 -5.57 -1.11
N ARG A 65 1.66 -5.35 -2.42
CA ARG A 65 0.60 -4.71 -3.23
C ARG A 65 -0.71 -5.48 -3.21
N ASP A 66 -0.67 -6.78 -3.12
CA ASP A 66 -1.85 -7.63 -3.19
C ASP A 66 -2.49 -7.86 -1.82
N ASN A 67 -1.75 -7.62 -0.74
CA ASN A 67 -2.20 -7.83 0.63
C ASN A 67 -1.98 -6.59 1.51
N SER A 68 -2.48 -5.44 1.04
CA SER A 68 -2.40 -4.17 1.78
C SER A 68 -3.73 -3.43 1.74
N LEU A 69 -4.17 -2.97 2.90
CA LEU A 69 -5.29 -2.01 3.06
C LEU A 69 -4.72 -0.58 3.07
N ASP A 70 -4.38 -0.08 1.90
CA ASP A 70 -3.71 1.20 1.71
C ASP A 70 -4.60 2.27 1.05
N SER A 71 -4.01 3.34 0.54
CA SER A 71 -4.74 4.46 -0.05
C SER A 71 -5.69 4.07 -1.19
N ARG A 72 -5.48 2.95 -1.84
CA ARG A 72 -6.42 2.45 -2.87
C ARG A 72 -7.81 2.21 -2.29
N TYR A 73 -7.91 1.86 -1.01
CA TYR A 73 -9.16 1.58 -0.30
C TYR A 73 -9.70 2.82 0.43
N TRP A 74 -8.88 3.50 1.23
CA TRP A 74 -9.34 4.56 2.14
C TRP A 74 -9.01 5.98 1.70
N GLY A 75 -8.31 6.17 0.58
CA GLY A 75 -8.07 7.49 0.01
C GLY A 75 -6.74 8.12 0.42
N PHE A 76 -6.72 9.43 0.56
CA PHE A 76 -5.51 10.21 0.79
C PHE A 76 -5.18 10.36 2.27
N LEU A 77 -3.89 10.26 2.57
CA LEU A 77 -3.34 10.49 3.91
C LEU A 77 -2.98 11.96 4.08
N PRO A 78 -3.59 12.71 5.02
CA PRO A 78 -3.14 14.06 5.36
C PRO A 78 -1.70 14.06 5.86
N ASP A 79 -0.90 15.03 5.42
CA ASP A 79 0.51 15.19 5.83
C ASP A 79 0.67 15.35 7.35
N THR A 80 -0.32 15.96 8.01
CA THR A 80 -0.38 16.13 9.47
C THR A 80 -0.42 14.81 10.25
N LEU A 81 -0.79 13.71 9.61
CA LEU A 81 -0.82 12.38 10.21
C LEU A 81 0.50 11.62 10.06
N VAL A 82 1.44 12.14 9.27
CA VAL A 82 2.77 11.54 9.13
C VAL A 82 3.58 11.83 10.38
N ARG A 83 3.98 10.78 11.12
CA ARG A 83 4.68 10.91 12.41
C ARG A 83 6.20 10.79 12.31
N GLY A 84 6.72 10.22 11.26
CA GLY A 84 8.14 10.06 11.07
C GLY A 84 8.52 8.82 10.28
N GLN A 85 9.81 8.66 10.09
CA GLN A 85 10.40 7.53 9.39
C GLN A 85 11.13 6.62 10.40
N PRO A 86 10.87 5.31 10.39
CA PRO A 86 11.66 4.39 11.20
C PRO A 86 13.09 4.33 10.68
N LEU A 87 14.06 4.38 11.60
CA LEU A 87 15.49 4.36 11.24
C LEU A 87 16.11 2.97 11.41
N PHE A 88 15.65 2.22 12.41
CA PHE A 88 16.22 0.91 12.75
C PHE A 88 15.15 -0.12 13.09
N VAL A 89 15.40 -1.36 12.74
CA VAL A 89 14.63 -2.51 13.20
C VAL A 89 15.21 -2.97 14.54
N TYR A 90 14.45 -2.82 15.63
CA TYR A 90 14.86 -3.32 16.93
C TYR A 90 14.26 -4.69 17.26
N TYR A 91 13.18 -5.05 16.58
CA TYR A 91 12.49 -6.32 16.75
C TYR A 91 11.77 -6.71 15.47
N SER A 92 11.88 -7.96 15.06
CA SER A 92 11.14 -8.50 13.91
C SER A 92 10.87 -9.98 14.15
N PHE A 93 9.64 -10.41 13.91
CA PHE A 93 9.27 -11.83 13.94
C PHE A 93 8.53 -12.19 12.67
N ALA A 94 8.59 -13.47 12.30
CA ALA A 94 7.78 -14.00 11.24
C ALA A 94 6.51 -14.58 11.84
N PRO A 95 5.30 -14.07 11.50
CA PRO A 95 4.06 -14.68 11.92
C PRO A 95 3.88 -15.97 11.11
N ASP A 96 4.01 -17.09 11.73
CA ASP A 96 3.65 -18.36 11.10
C ASP A 96 2.94 -19.29 12.05
N SER A 97 1.84 -19.80 11.54
CA SER A 97 0.97 -20.91 11.94
C SER A 97 1.11 -21.56 13.32
N SER A 98 0.02 -21.49 14.07
CA SER A 98 -0.64 -22.55 14.86
C SER A 98 0.07 -23.29 16.00
N GLU A 99 1.27 -22.97 16.45
CA GLU A 99 1.79 -23.60 17.66
C GLU A 99 2.40 -22.60 18.65
N SER A 100 1.84 -22.66 19.85
CA SER A 100 2.22 -21.88 21.02
C SER A 100 3.59 -22.29 21.55
N LEU A 101 4.42 -21.34 21.90
CA LEU A 101 5.67 -21.38 22.66
C LEU A 101 7.00 -21.17 21.91
N ASP A 102 6.99 -20.97 20.61
CA ASP A 102 8.24 -20.83 19.84
C ASP A 102 8.55 -19.36 19.43
N TRP A 103 8.04 -18.39 20.17
CA TRP A 103 8.25 -16.98 19.84
C TRP A 103 9.72 -16.54 19.86
N VAL A 104 10.55 -17.17 20.69
CA VAL A 104 11.99 -16.84 20.82
C VAL A 104 12.76 -17.27 19.56
N THR A 105 12.39 -18.39 18.96
CA THR A 105 13.02 -18.90 17.74
C THR A 105 12.56 -18.15 16.48
N ARG A 106 11.42 -17.46 16.56
CA ARG A 106 10.83 -16.67 15.46
C ARG A 106 11.36 -15.24 15.36
N VAL A 107 12.18 -14.80 16.31
CA VAL A 107 12.83 -13.51 16.23
C VAL A 107 13.85 -13.54 15.09
N ARG A 108 13.69 -12.62 14.14
CA ARG A 108 14.62 -12.46 13.01
C ARG A 108 15.86 -11.69 13.47
N TRP A 109 16.73 -12.35 14.23
CA TRP A 109 17.93 -11.77 14.82
C TRP A 109 18.84 -11.06 13.83
N GLN A 110 18.86 -11.54 12.58
CA GLN A 110 19.63 -10.94 11.49
C GLN A 110 19.19 -9.52 11.10
N ARG A 111 17.98 -9.13 11.47
CA ARG A 111 17.44 -7.78 11.20
C ARG A 111 17.53 -6.84 12.38
N LEU A 112 18.01 -7.30 13.52
CA LEU A 112 18.16 -6.46 14.70
C LEU A 112 19.24 -5.41 14.44
N GLY A 113 18.88 -4.14 14.65
CA GLY A 113 19.80 -3.03 14.41
C GLY A 113 20.04 -2.68 12.94
N THR A 114 19.36 -3.34 11.98
CA THR A 114 19.47 -2.94 10.57
C THR A 114 18.73 -1.61 10.33
N ARG A 115 19.32 -0.79 9.48
CA ARG A 115 18.68 0.45 9.05
C ARG A 115 17.49 0.13 8.16
N VAL A 116 16.40 0.86 8.33
CA VAL A 116 15.24 0.82 7.42
C VAL A 116 15.55 1.72 6.23
N GLU A 117 15.57 1.13 5.06
CA GLU A 117 15.74 1.85 3.79
C GLU A 117 14.41 2.29 3.21
#